data_304bc473a13fa3ae1ecbad27008536f8
#
_entry.id   304bc473a13fa3ae1ecbad27008536f8
#
_cell.length_a   1.000
_cell.length_b   1.000
_cell.length_c   1.000
_cell.angle_alpha   90.00
_cell.angle_beta   90.00
_cell.angle_gamma   90.00
#
_symmetry.space_group_name_H-M   'P 1'
#
loop_
_entity.id
_entity.type
_entity.pdbx_description
1 polymer ?
#
loop_
_entity_poly.entity_id
_entity_poly.type
_entity_poly.pdbx_seq_one_letter_code
_entity_poly.pdbx_strand_id
1 'polypeptide(L)'
;VCLAALLLAAFICLPIVDSQNPSGIRVELPANSQLRVENQFGDINITVSSERDVLVTAEVVGSTSRTSPVVVETNQNLLIISVAGNAQSGPQRVNLDVRIPEKTRAEIVTGDGKIITRGMPASLSLNTVNGNILTELDPLNTDVAAKATNGVVQSSIAAENGDGHNYRFRFGPGQKLLRANSQNGEIMINPVGAGIGTGVGAPVLRGSSTGTQAAGTPAAQSNSEEVDEGDIIRVDAQLVALNLSVVDRGTSKGVAGLNQSDFKLFENGVEQRVLNFESSSAPFDLVLLIDLSGSTRDVVKLIRAAARRFVDAARPSDRIAIITFAGRPTVVSSLTLDREVLRKRVDTIDTVSGDTKLYDAGTFAMEEVARQTKNSRRAAVVLMSDGLDGSIPGVQGDGSKLEYREFLNNVREFDGVLYTLWLNTYYEALNEQDTQPEAFDMGHDRMKELADAGGGMFYEVEGLEDLAGAYERVVSDLGTVYSLAYRPSDKGRDGKWRAIKVNVSRSNAVARGKHGYYAN
;
A
#
# COMPACT_ATOMS: atom_id res chain seq x y z
N VAL A 1 60.60 8.37 -7.68
CA VAL A 1 59.83 9.40 -6.94
C VAL A 1 58.36 8.99 -7.03
N CYS A 2 57.94 8.15 -6.06
CA CYS A 2 56.53 7.77 -5.90
C CYS A 2 55.81 8.82 -5.06
N LEU A 3 54.75 9.42 -5.56
CA LEU A 3 53.79 10.20 -4.79
C LEU A 3 52.64 9.30 -4.44
N ALA A 4 52.56 8.88 -3.15
CA ALA A 4 51.39 8.21 -2.60
C ALA A 4 50.38 9.27 -2.19
N ALA A 5 49.22 9.30 -2.83
CA ALA A 5 48.09 10.11 -2.39
C ALA A 5 47.41 9.42 -1.21
N LEU A 6 47.54 10.04 -0.02
CA LEU A 6 46.76 9.68 1.15
C LEU A 6 45.34 10.22 0.98
N LEU A 7 44.37 9.35 0.82
CA LEU A 7 42.96 9.63 1.03
C LEU A 7 42.71 9.74 2.54
N LEU A 8 42.58 10.95 3.03
CA LEU A 8 42.11 11.25 4.40
C LEU A 8 40.59 11.05 4.39
N ALA A 9 40.13 9.89 4.86
CA ALA A 9 38.75 9.73 5.29
C ALA A 9 38.56 10.59 6.55
N ALA A 10 37.81 11.66 6.46
CA ALA A 10 37.41 12.46 7.61
C ALA A 10 36.43 11.66 8.47
N PHE A 11 36.96 10.91 9.42
CA PHE A 11 36.18 10.43 10.55
C PHE A 11 35.78 11.67 11.37
N ILE A 12 34.53 12.07 11.25
CA ILE A 12 33.94 13.05 12.16
C ILE A 12 33.84 12.34 13.52
N CYS A 13 34.73 12.69 14.41
CA CYS A 13 34.76 12.24 15.80
C CYS A 13 33.47 12.74 16.48
N LEU A 14 32.54 11.81 16.74
CA LEU A 14 31.35 12.06 17.54
C LEU A 14 31.79 12.45 18.97
N PRO A 15 31.13 13.41 19.63
CA PRO A 15 31.41 13.66 21.02
C PRO A 15 31.08 12.43 21.85
N ILE A 16 32.06 11.91 22.56
CA ILE A 16 31.86 10.88 23.59
C ILE A 16 31.00 11.55 24.67
N VAL A 17 29.72 11.19 24.69
CA VAL A 17 28.80 11.64 25.75
C VAL A 17 29.23 10.96 27.05
N ASP A 18 29.56 11.75 28.05
CA ASP A 18 30.01 11.33 29.38
C ASP A 18 28.93 10.44 30.03
N SER A 19 29.22 9.15 30.17
CA SER A 19 28.28 8.08 30.57
C SER A 19 28.01 8.01 32.10
N GLN A 20 28.23 9.11 32.84
CA GLN A 20 28.11 9.11 34.31
C GLN A 20 26.86 9.78 34.86
N ASN A 21 25.89 10.17 34.07
CA ASN A 21 24.70 10.88 34.57
C ASN A 21 23.43 10.01 34.47
N PRO A 22 22.68 9.79 35.57
CA PRO A 22 21.41 9.06 35.54
C PRO A 22 20.26 9.84 34.86
N SER A 23 20.55 10.99 34.29
CA SER A 23 19.57 11.96 33.75
C SER A 23 19.24 11.78 32.24
N GLY A 24 19.73 10.73 31.59
CA GLY A 24 19.42 10.46 30.19
C GLY A 24 20.38 11.15 29.18
N ILE A 25 20.32 10.73 27.94
CA ILE A 25 21.08 11.25 26.80
C ILE A 25 20.25 12.39 26.18
N ARG A 26 20.80 13.59 26.16
CA ARG A 26 20.18 14.76 25.52
C ARG A 26 20.89 15.01 24.20
N VAL A 27 20.10 15.11 23.13
CA VAL A 27 20.58 15.31 21.76
C VAL A 27 19.85 16.50 21.15
N GLU A 28 20.60 17.46 20.63
CA GLU A 28 20.02 18.55 19.87
C GLU A 28 19.52 17.99 18.52
N LEU A 29 18.24 18.26 18.20
CA LEU A 29 17.68 17.92 16.91
C LEU A 29 17.87 19.10 15.96
N PRO A 30 18.71 18.98 14.90
CA PRO A 30 18.88 20.06 13.93
C PRO A 30 17.54 20.47 13.32
N ALA A 31 17.42 21.74 12.93
CA ALA A 31 16.21 22.21 12.26
C ALA A 31 15.96 21.38 11.00
N ASN A 32 14.71 20.96 10.79
CA ASN A 32 14.25 20.12 9.68
C ASN A 32 14.78 18.68 9.68
N SER A 33 15.38 18.19 10.76
CA SER A 33 15.81 16.79 10.84
C SER A 33 14.65 15.86 11.20
N GLN A 34 14.76 14.63 10.72
CA GLN A 34 13.90 13.53 11.12
C GLN A 34 14.51 12.78 12.30
N LEU A 35 13.66 12.16 13.11
CA LEU A 35 14.07 11.31 14.21
C LEU A 35 13.61 9.89 13.93
N ARG A 36 14.52 8.93 14.00
CA ARG A 36 14.20 7.51 14.00
C ARG A 36 14.63 6.87 15.30
N VAL A 37 13.70 6.15 15.94
CA VAL A 37 13.98 5.40 17.18
C VAL A 37 13.73 3.93 16.91
N GLU A 38 14.78 3.14 17.06
CA GLU A 38 14.75 1.69 16.81
C GLU A 38 15.06 0.90 18.06
N ASN A 39 14.20 -0.07 18.37
CA ASN A 39 14.44 -0.99 19.46
C ASN A 39 13.94 -2.39 19.10
N GLN A 40 14.84 -3.34 18.94
CA GLN A 40 14.45 -4.69 18.56
C GLN A 40 13.68 -5.43 19.66
N PHE A 41 14.05 -5.20 20.94
CA PHE A 41 13.43 -5.88 22.09
C PHE A 41 13.21 -4.91 23.25
N GLY A 42 11.95 -4.53 23.47
CA GLY A 42 11.53 -3.70 24.59
C GLY A 42 10.53 -2.62 24.22
N ASP A 43 9.95 -2.02 25.22
CA ASP A 43 8.90 -1.03 25.07
C ASP A 43 9.51 0.35 24.74
N ILE A 44 8.80 1.15 23.94
CA ILE A 44 9.18 2.53 23.61
C ILE A 44 8.07 3.47 24.06
N ASN A 45 8.39 4.38 24.97
CA ASN A 45 7.47 5.43 25.42
C ASN A 45 7.90 6.76 24.78
N ILE A 46 7.00 7.40 24.06
CA ILE A 46 7.22 8.71 23.43
C ILE A 46 6.38 9.75 24.14
N THR A 47 7.01 10.87 24.52
CA THR A 47 6.32 12.02 25.08
C THR A 47 6.68 13.26 24.25
N VAL A 48 5.68 13.93 23.70
CA VAL A 48 5.88 15.19 22.98
C VAL A 48 5.99 16.34 23.98
N SER A 49 6.98 17.20 23.79
CA SER A 49 7.26 18.32 24.68
C SER A 49 7.56 19.60 23.92
N SER A 50 7.46 20.73 24.60
CA SER A 50 7.83 22.06 24.06
C SER A 50 9.35 22.31 24.06
N GLU A 51 10.15 21.39 24.61
CA GLU A 51 11.62 21.47 24.57
C GLU A 51 12.12 21.31 23.12
N ARG A 52 13.33 21.83 22.84
CA ARG A 52 13.91 21.75 21.50
C ARG A 52 14.77 20.50 21.29
N ASP A 53 15.19 19.86 22.37
CA ASP A 53 16.11 18.73 22.37
C ASP A 53 15.34 17.42 22.52
N VAL A 54 15.88 16.37 21.94
CA VAL A 54 15.46 14.99 22.20
C VAL A 54 16.15 14.50 23.46
N LEU A 55 15.37 13.95 24.40
CA LEU A 55 15.90 13.34 25.62
C LEU A 55 15.55 11.85 25.62
N VAL A 56 16.56 11.01 25.75
CA VAL A 56 16.42 9.54 25.76
C VAL A 56 16.89 8.96 27.07
N THR A 57 16.04 8.19 27.72
CA THR A 57 16.41 7.35 28.87
C THR A 57 16.18 5.89 28.52
N ALA A 58 17.07 5.02 28.91
CA ALA A 58 16.99 3.58 28.68
C ALA A 58 17.03 2.81 29.99
N GLU A 59 16.13 1.85 30.14
CA GLU A 59 16.10 0.91 31.24
C GLU A 59 16.33 -0.49 30.74
N VAL A 60 17.39 -1.13 31.20
CA VAL A 60 17.70 -2.52 30.86
C VAL A 60 16.97 -3.43 31.84
N VAL A 61 16.00 -4.19 31.31
CA VAL A 61 15.15 -5.06 32.13
C VAL A 61 15.98 -6.19 32.78
N GLY A 62 15.96 -6.25 34.11
CA GLY A 62 16.68 -7.29 34.88
C GLY A 62 18.18 -7.04 35.06
N SER A 63 18.69 -5.85 34.76
CA SER A 63 20.09 -5.48 34.96
C SER A 63 20.24 -4.27 35.88
N THR A 64 21.27 -4.28 36.72
CA THR A 64 21.68 -3.12 37.51
C THR A 64 22.82 -2.35 36.86
N SER A 65 23.12 -2.60 35.59
CA SER A 65 24.18 -1.93 34.84
C SER A 65 23.86 -0.44 34.69
N ARG A 66 24.88 0.39 34.94
CA ARG A 66 24.78 1.83 34.77
C ARG A 66 25.17 2.31 33.37
N THR A 67 25.54 1.42 32.48
CA THR A 67 25.94 1.78 31.12
C THR A 67 24.70 1.80 30.24
N SER A 68 24.42 2.92 29.62
CA SER A 68 23.31 3.05 28.67
C SER A 68 23.64 2.27 27.39
N PRO A 69 22.76 1.36 26.95
CA PRO A 69 22.94 0.65 25.68
C PRO A 69 22.51 1.45 24.45
N VAL A 70 22.16 2.72 24.64
CA VAL A 70 21.68 3.60 23.55
C VAL A 70 22.83 4.09 22.70
N VAL A 71 22.68 3.92 21.40
CA VAL A 71 23.57 4.49 20.37
C VAL A 71 22.82 5.60 19.67
N VAL A 72 23.49 6.72 19.46
CA VAL A 72 22.96 7.88 18.76
C VAL A 72 23.84 8.14 17.55
N GLU A 73 23.25 8.11 16.37
CA GLU A 73 23.91 8.40 15.11
C GLU A 73 23.22 9.55 14.41
N THR A 74 24.02 10.42 13.78
CA THR A 74 23.47 11.52 12.97
C THR A 74 24.00 11.38 11.57
N ASN A 75 23.10 11.25 10.62
CA ASN A 75 23.42 11.17 9.20
C ASN A 75 22.65 12.30 8.47
N GLN A 76 23.38 13.34 8.03
CA GLN A 76 22.79 14.54 7.40
C GLN A 76 21.61 15.11 8.21
N ASN A 77 20.37 14.85 7.78
CA ASN A 77 19.15 15.35 8.40
C ASN A 77 18.37 14.26 9.18
N LEU A 78 18.97 13.10 9.42
CA LEU A 78 18.37 12.00 10.16
C LEU A 78 19.14 11.75 11.46
N LEU A 79 18.45 11.84 12.60
CA LEU A 79 18.93 11.43 13.91
C LEU A 79 18.39 10.03 14.21
N ILE A 80 19.29 9.05 14.34
CA ILE A 80 18.94 7.67 14.66
C ILE A 80 19.29 7.40 16.12
N ILE A 81 18.32 6.89 16.87
CA ILE A 81 18.49 6.40 18.22
C ILE A 81 18.21 4.92 18.21
N SER A 82 19.21 4.11 18.50
CA SER A 82 19.09 2.65 18.49
C SER A 82 19.64 2.03 19.77
N VAL A 83 19.31 0.76 20.00
CA VAL A 83 19.84 -0.03 21.13
C VAL A 83 20.97 -0.90 20.63
N ALA A 84 22.17 -0.77 21.20
CA ALA A 84 23.31 -1.60 20.86
C ALA A 84 23.04 -3.07 21.19
N GLY A 85 23.12 -3.95 20.19
CA GLY A 85 23.08 -5.40 20.39
C GLY A 85 24.36 -5.90 21.06
N ASN A 86 24.25 -6.58 22.20
CA ASN A 86 25.40 -7.22 22.81
C ASN A 86 25.56 -8.65 22.27
N ALA A 87 26.49 -8.85 21.35
CA ALA A 87 26.73 -10.12 20.68
C ALA A 87 27.12 -11.27 21.65
N GLN A 88 27.46 -10.97 22.89
CA GLN A 88 27.95 -11.97 23.87
C GLN A 88 26.90 -12.46 24.89
N SER A 89 25.77 -11.72 25.05
CA SER A 89 24.79 -12.01 26.12
C SER A 89 23.38 -12.40 25.66
N GLY A 90 23.16 -12.58 24.38
CA GLY A 90 21.83 -12.81 23.83
C GLY A 90 20.96 -11.53 23.79
N PRO A 91 19.71 -11.61 23.27
CA PRO A 91 18.83 -10.45 23.15
C PRO A 91 18.43 -9.94 24.53
N GLN A 92 18.83 -8.72 24.86
CA GLN A 92 18.51 -8.04 26.11
C GLN A 92 17.32 -7.10 25.90
N ARG A 93 16.32 -7.22 26.75
CA ARG A 93 15.16 -6.31 26.70
C ARG A 93 15.52 -4.96 27.29
N VAL A 94 15.34 -3.88 26.51
CA VAL A 94 15.63 -2.50 26.90
C VAL A 94 14.39 -1.65 26.66
N ASN A 95 13.88 -1.00 27.70
CA ASN A 95 12.79 -0.04 27.54
C ASN A 95 13.36 1.35 27.31
N LEU A 96 12.78 2.08 26.37
CA LEU A 96 13.17 3.45 26.02
C LEU A 96 12.07 4.43 26.41
N ASP A 97 12.43 5.49 27.11
CA ASP A 97 11.60 6.69 27.30
C ASP A 97 12.23 7.84 26.50
N VAL A 98 11.50 8.34 25.50
CA VAL A 98 11.99 9.36 24.57
C VAL A 98 11.07 10.57 24.61
N ARG A 99 11.63 11.74 24.93
CA ARG A 99 10.94 13.02 24.79
C ARG A 99 11.36 13.69 23.50
N ILE A 100 10.39 14.11 22.72
CA ILE A 100 10.61 14.68 21.39
C ILE A 100 9.94 16.06 21.26
N PRO A 101 10.53 17.00 20.49
CA PRO A 101 9.94 18.30 20.22
C PRO A 101 8.61 18.20 19.43
N GLU A 102 7.72 19.17 19.61
CA GLU A 102 6.43 19.23 18.88
C GLU A 102 6.56 19.31 17.35
N LYS A 103 7.64 19.89 16.86
CA LYS A 103 7.88 20.06 15.41
C LYS A 103 8.62 18.88 14.79
N THR A 104 8.86 17.82 15.55
CA THR A 104 9.60 16.64 15.08
C THR A 104 8.77 15.83 14.10
N ARG A 105 9.43 15.30 13.09
CA ARG A 105 8.95 14.18 12.29
C ARG A 105 9.63 12.94 12.81
N ALA A 106 8.87 12.02 13.41
CA ALA A 106 9.43 10.87 14.09
C ALA A 106 8.90 9.54 13.53
N GLU A 107 9.82 8.61 13.38
CA GLU A 107 9.52 7.20 13.12
C GLU A 107 9.99 6.35 14.29
N ILE A 108 9.13 5.50 14.80
CA ILE A 108 9.36 4.65 15.95
C ILE A 108 9.15 3.21 15.55
N VAL A 109 10.18 2.41 15.69
CA VAL A 109 10.16 1.00 15.26
C VAL A 109 10.57 0.08 16.40
N THR A 110 9.76 -0.94 16.68
CA THR A 110 10.15 -2.02 17.61
C THR A 110 9.83 -3.38 17.03
N GLY A 111 10.69 -4.35 17.26
CA GLY A 111 10.44 -5.73 16.87
C GLY A 111 9.50 -6.44 17.83
N ASP A 112 9.83 -6.45 19.13
CA ASP A 112 9.06 -7.08 20.20
C ASP A 112 8.93 -6.11 21.38
N GLY A 113 7.83 -5.36 21.42
CA GLY A 113 7.57 -4.38 22.47
C GLY A 113 6.35 -3.53 22.17
N LYS A 114 5.88 -2.84 23.19
CA LYS A 114 4.79 -1.86 23.07
C LYS A 114 5.33 -0.51 22.65
N ILE A 115 4.54 0.23 21.90
CA ILE A 115 4.77 1.63 21.65
C ILE A 115 3.67 2.42 22.35
N ILE A 116 4.06 3.34 23.22
CA ILE A 116 3.13 4.22 23.94
C ILE A 116 3.49 5.66 23.59
N THR A 117 2.53 6.43 23.10
CA THR A 117 2.76 7.84 22.75
C THR A 117 1.81 8.78 23.47
N ARG A 118 2.32 9.90 23.94
CA ARG A 118 1.56 10.99 24.57
C ARG A 118 1.85 12.30 23.86
N GLY A 119 0.80 12.84 23.27
CA GLY A 119 0.89 14.03 22.41
C GLY A 119 1.18 13.66 20.96
N MET A 120 1.09 14.66 20.09
CA MET A 120 1.27 14.50 18.65
C MET A 120 2.31 15.50 18.15
N PRO A 121 3.47 15.06 17.62
CA PRO A 121 4.41 15.94 16.95
C PRO A 121 3.89 16.32 15.55
N ALA A 122 4.72 16.93 14.71
CA ALA A 122 4.32 17.28 13.35
C ALA A 122 3.94 16.05 12.50
N SER A 123 4.72 14.96 12.64
CA SER A 123 4.38 13.66 12.03
C SER A 123 4.92 12.54 12.92
N LEU A 124 4.17 11.43 13.00
CA LEU A 124 4.52 10.27 13.82
C LEU A 124 4.15 8.97 13.10
N SER A 125 5.16 8.15 12.82
CA SER A 125 5.01 6.79 12.32
C SER A 125 5.39 5.79 13.40
N LEU A 126 4.51 4.86 13.72
CA LEU A 126 4.66 3.86 14.77
C LEU A 126 4.55 2.47 14.17
N ASN A 127 5.62 1.68 14.27
CA ASN A 127 5.67 0.35 13.69
C ASN A 127 6.12 -0.69 14.73
N THR A 128 5.34 -1.74 14.92
CA THR A 128 5.74 -2.88 15.76
C THR A 128 5.40 -4.21 15.10
N VAL A 129 6.28 -5.19 15.27
CA VAL A 129 5.99 -6.55 14.81
C VAL A 129 5.16 -7.30 15.85
N ASN A 130 5.63 -7.35 17.11
CA ASN A 130 4.94 -8.04 18.20
C ASN A 130 4.71 -7.08 19.37
N GLY A 131 3.56 -6.42 19.37
CA GLY A 131 3.21 -5.52 20.47
C GLY A 131 2.03 -4.62 20.18
N ASN A 132 1.52 -4.01 21.22
CA ASN A 132 0.42 -3.08 21.12
C ASN A 132 0.92 -1.65 20.93
N ILE A 133 0.15 -0.84 20.22
CA ILE A 133 0.38 0.60 20.06
C ILE A 133 -0.73 1.32 20.84
N LEU A 134 -0.34 2.15 21.80
CA LEU A 134 -1.26 3.01 22.53
C LEU A 134 -0.88 4.46 22.25
N THR A 135 -1.80 5.22 21.69
CA THR A 135 -1.54 6.63 21.39
C THR A 135 -2.61 7.55 21.97
N GLU A 136 -2.15 8.59 22.66
CA GLU A 136 -2.97 9.71 23.11
C GLU A 136 -2.64 10.93 22.24
N LEU A 137 -3.64 11.42 21.51
CA LEU A 137 -3.47 12.56 20.59
C LEU A 137 -4.52 13.65 20.80
N ASP A 138 -4.16 14.87 20.43
CA ASP A 138 -5.11 15.96 20.30
C ASP A 138 -5.86 15.78 18.97
N PRO A 139 -7.18 15.55 18.99
CA PRO A 139 -7.93 15.25 17.80
C PRO A 139 -8.15 16.47 16.87
N LEU A 140 -7.81 17.70 17.28
CA LEU A 140 -8.26 18.88 16.55
C LEU A 140 -7.62 19.10 15.19
N ASN A 141 -6.49 18.47 14.87
CA ASN A 141 -5.75 18.74 13.64
C ASN A 141 -4.88 17.55 13.20
N THR A 142 -5.41 16.34 13.24
CA THR A 142 -4.64 15.14 12.97
C THR A 142 -5.30 14.26 11.91
N ASP A 143 -4.53 13.81 10.93
CA ASP A 143 -4.90 12.73 10.01
C ASP A 143 -4.33 11.42 10.58
N VAL A 144 -5.20 10.43 10.79
CA VAL A 144 -4.87 9.17 11.43
C VAL A 144 -5.07 8.03 10.46
N ALA A 145 -4.03 7.22 10.28
CA ALA A 145 -4.11 5.92 9.61
C ALA A 145 -3.52 4.85 10.53
N ALA A 146 -4.32 3.85 10.89
CA ALA A 146 -3.88 2.76 11.75
C ALA A 146 -4.26 1.41 11.14
N LYS A 147 -3.33 0.43 11.22
CA LYS A 147 -3.51 -0.92 10.69
C LYS A 147 -2.98 -1.96 11.67
N ALA A 148 -3.85 -2.88 12.09
CA ALA A 148 -3.47 -4.04 12.88
C ALA A 148 -3.69 -5.31 12.04
N THR A 149 -2.60 -6.00 11.64
CA THR A 149 -2.71 -7.14 10.71
C THR A 149 -3.34 -8.36 11.38
N ASN A 150 -2.83 -8.74 12.56
CA ASN A 150 -3.33 -9.85 13.37
C ASN A 150 -3.83 -9.33 14.74
N GLY A 151 -4.61 -8.25 14.73
CA GLY A 151 -5.14 -7.60 15.92
C GLY A 151 -6.32 -6.72 15.57
N VAL A 152 -6.69 -5.83 16.44
CA VAL A 152 -7.80 -4.89 16.24
C VAL A 152 -7.33 -3.46 16.45
N VAL A 153 -7.93 -2.53 15.72
CA VAL A 153 -7.78 -1.09 15.94
C VAL A 153 -9.01 -0.59 16.67
N GLN A 154 -8.80 0.03 17.82
CA GLN A 154 -9.85 0.64 18.65
C GLN A 154 -9.59 2.13 18.78
N SER A 155 -10.62 2.95 18.64
CA SER A 155 -10.54 4.38 18.86
C SER A 155 -11.69 4.85 19.71
N SER A 156 -11.40 5.64 20.74
CA SER A 156 -12.43 6.32 21.54
C SER A 156 -12.80 7.70 20.99
N ILE A 157 -12.16 8.13 19.88
CA ILE A 157 -12.30 9.49 19.34
C ILE A 157 -13.38 9.54 18.25
N ALA A 158 -13.51 8.51 17.41
CA ALA A 158 -14.57 8.41 16.42
C ALA A 158 -14.80 6.96 15.99
N ALA A 159 -16.06 6.58 15.81
CA ALA A 159 -16.48 5.18 15.69
C ALA A 159 -16.78 4.73 14.24
N GLU A 160 -16.67 5.55 13.19
CA GLU A 160 -17.46 5.31 11.98
C GLU A 160 -16.71 4.75 10.75
N ASN A 161 -15.38 4.63 10.72
CA ASN A 161 -14.68 4.24 9.47
C ASN A 161 -13.57 3.21 9.67
N GLY A 162 -13.86 2.04 10.24
CA GLY A 162 -12.89 0.95 10.33
C GLY A 162 -13.55 -0.42 10.22
N ASP A 163 -12.85 -1.36 9.60
CA ASP A 163 -13.24 -2.78 9.51
C ASP A 163 -12.78 -3.60 10.73
N GLY A 164 -12.34 -2.93 11.80
CA GLY A 164 -11.74 -3.52 12.99
C GLY A 164 -10.23 -3.80 12.85
N HIS A 165 -9.68 -3.82 11.64
CA HIS A 165 -8.26 -4.02 11.39
C HIS A 165 -7.58 -2.77 10.81
N ASN A 166 -8.33 -1.97 10.06
CA ASN A 166 -7.89 -0.71 9.48
C ASN A 166 -8.78 0.42 9.99
N TYR A 167 -8.15 1.51 10.37
CA TYR A 167 -8.82 2.69 10.85
C TYR A 167 -8.23 3.92 10.19
N ARG A 168 -9.07 4.74 9.56
CA ARG A 168 -8.66 5.99 8.95
C ARG A 168 -9.61 7.09 9.33
N PHE A 169 -9.05 8.18 9.83
CA PHE A 169 -9.85 9.30 10.29
C PHE A 169 -9.07 10.62 10.21
N ARG A 170 -9.73 11.66 9.70
CA ARG A 170 -9.17 13.02 9.65
C ARG A 170 -9.93 13.96 10.59
N PHE A 171 -9.19 14.58 11.48
CA PHE A 171 -9.69 15.58 12.41
C PHE A 171 -9.28 16.99 11.96
N GLY A 172 -10.24 17.83 11.62
CA GLY A 172 -9.98 19.19 11.16
C GLY A 172 -9.18 19.26 9.87
N PRO A 173 -8.27 20.25 9.69
CA PRO A 173 -7.47 20.38 8.49
C PRO A 173 -6.41 19.28 8.29
N GLY A 174 -6.16 18.42 9.27
CA GLY A 174 -5.27 17.27 9.14
C GLY A 174 -3.80 17.64 8.92
N GLN A 175 -3.30 18.66 9.61
CA GLN A 175 -1.91 19.13 9.44
C GLN A 175 -0.88 18.26 10.14
N LYS A 176 -1.28 17.44 11.11
CA LYS A 176 -0.45 16.46 11.79
C LYS A 176 -0.79 15.07 11.29
N LEU A 177 0.20 14.22 11.09
CA LEU A 177 0.00 12.89 10.53
C LEU A 177 0.38 11.81 11.54
N LEU A 178 -0.55 10.92 11.88
CA LEU A 178 -0.30 9.70 12.64
C LEU A 178 -0.47 8.48 11.74
N ARG A 179 0.57 7.67 11.67
CA ARG A 179 0.53 6.31 11.14
C ARG A 179 0.85 5.33 12.25
N ALA A 180 0.07 4.26 12.38
CA ALA A 180 0.31 3.23 13.37
C ALA A 180 0.09 1.85 12.74
N ASN A 181 1.12 1.01 12.75
CA ASN A 181 1.08 -0.32 12.20
C ASN A 181 1.52 -1.34 13.24
N SER A 182 0.69 -2.34 13.50
CA SER A 182 1.05 -3.51 14.30
C SER A 182 0.81 -4.78 13.49
N GLN A 183 1.82 -5.64 13.42
CA GLN A 183 1.65 -6.94 12.77
C GLN A 183 0.91 -7.92 13.68
N ASN A 184 1.31 -8.02 14.95
CA ASN A 184 0.72 -8.91 15.96
C ASN A 184 0.45 -8.12 17.25
N GLY A 185 -0.67 -7.39 17.30
CA GLY A 185 -1.06 -6.62 18.47
C GLY A 185 -2.19 -5.64 18.17
N GLU A 186 -2.71 -5.05 19.21
CA GLU A 186 -3.82 -4.09 19.17
C GLU A 186 -3.30 -2.65 19.04
N ILE A 187 -4.06 -1.81 18.35
CA ILE A 187 -3.81 -0.37 18.28
C ILE A 187 -4.96 0.36 18.96
N MET A 188 -4.65 1.16 19.98
CA MET A 188 -5.61 1.98 20.72
C MET A 188 -5.31 3.46 20.51
N ILE A 189 -6.32 4.22 20.07
CA ILE A 189 -6.22 5.65 19.76
C ILE A 189 -7.19 6.40 20.68
N ASN A 190 -6.67 7.19 21.60
CA ASN A 190 -7.41 7.91 22.60
C ASN A 190 -7.16 9.43 22.55
N PRO A 191 -8.12 10.28 22.98
CA PRO A 191 -7.85 11.69 23.16
C PRO A 191 -6.90 11.94 24.34
N VAL A 192 -6.13 13.01 24.27
CA VAL A 192 -5.26 13.43 25.39
C VAL A 192 -6.09 13.59 26.67
N GLY A 193 -5.61 12.97 27.74
CA GLY A 193 -6.26 13.04 29.06
C GLY A 193 -7.28 11.93 29.34
N ALA A 194 -7.47 10.99 28.45
CA ALA A 194 -8.37 9.84 28.69
C ALA A 194 -7.80 8.79 29.66
N GLY A 195 -6.54 8.95 30.08
CA GLY A 195 -5.84 8.06 31.01
C GLY A 195 -5.65 6.65 30.43
N ILE A 196 -4.42 6.19 30.36
CA ILE A 196 -4.09 4.81 29.95
C ILE A 196 -4.48 3.86 31.09
N GLY A 197 -5.77 3.49 31.14
CA GLY A 197 -6.27 2.50 32.09
C GLY A 197 -5.82 1.11 31.68
N THR A 198 -5.01 0.47 32.51
CA THR A 198 -4.81 -0.98 32.47
C THR A 198 -6.08 -1.65 32.98
N GLY A 199 -7.04 -1.92 32.10
CA GLY A 199 -8.28 -2.51 32.55
C GLY A 199 -9.05 -3.19 31.43
N VAL A 200 -9.00 -4.49 31.45
CA VAL A 200 -9.93 -5.41 30.78
C VAL A 200 -11.36 -5.05 31.17
N GLY A 201 -12.20 -4.69 30.22
CA GLY A 201 -13.62 -4.48 30.47
C GLY A 201 -14.37 -4.25 29.16
N ALA A 202 -14.91 -5.31 28.60
CA ALA A 202 -15.79 -5.23 27.44
C ALA A 202 -17.10 -4.51 27.79
N PRO A 203 -17.60 -3.57 26.97
CA PRO A 203 -19.01 -3.17 27.07
C PRO A 203 -19.88 -4.08 26.22
N VAL A 204 -20.79 -4.73 26.88
CA VAL A 204 -21.91 -5.50 26.33
C VAL A 204 -22.86 -4.54 25.60
N LEU A 205 -23.00 -4.70 24.30
CA LEU A 205 -24.07 -4.07 23.52
C LEU A 205 -25.33 -4.93 23.64
N ARG A 206 -26.31 -4.42 24.37
CA ARG A 206 -27.69 -4.92 24.38
C ARG A 206 -28.36 -4.58 23.05
N GLY A 207 -28.75 -5.60 22.31
CA GLY A 207 -29.68 -5.49 21.21
C GLY A 207 -31.07 -5.12 21.66
N SER A 208 -31.72 -4.26 20.91
CA SER A 208 -33.18 -4.04 21.02
C SER A 208 -33.80 -4.40 19.68
N SER A 209 -34.56 -5.50 19.73
CA SER A 209 -35.40 -5.98 18.64
C SER A 209 -36.76 -5.28 18.72
N THR A 210 -37.24 -4.77 17.59
CA THR A 210 -38.69 -4.68 17.36
C THR A 210 -38.97 -4.95 15.89
N GLY A 211 -39.69 -6.03 15.68
CA GLY A 211 -40.22 -6.39 14.37
C GLY A 211 -41.54 -5.68 14.07
N THR A 212 -41.90 -5.67 12.84
CA THR A 212 -43.32 -5.77 12.43
C THR A 212 -43.43 -6.36 11.01
N GLN A 213 -44.37 -7.26 10.88
CA GLN A 213 -44.83 -7.97 9.70
C GLN A 213 -45.63 -7.08 8.75
N ALA A 214 -45.70 -7.36 7.47
CA ALA A 214 -46.73 -8.10 6.77
C ALA A 214 -46.83 -7.70 5.30
N ALA A 215 -46.72 -8.67 4.44
CA ALA A 215 -47.73 -9.24 3.56
C ALA A 215 -48.20 -8.39 2.35
N GLY A 216 -48.16 -9.00 1.17
CA GLY A 216 -49.00 -8.64 0.06
C GLY A 216 -48.44 -9.03 -1.32
N THR A 217 -48.69 -10.26 -1.74
CA THR A 217 -48.68 -10.65 -3.17
C THR A 217 -49.94 -10.16 -3.84
N PRO A 218 -49.90 -9.80 -5.14
CA PRO A 218 -50.71 -10.61 -6.08
C PRO A 218 -50.04 -10.90 -7.44
N ALA A 219 -50.33 -12.08 -7.83
CA ALA A 219 -50.52 -12.81 -9.03
C ALA A 219 -50.27 -12.21 -10.42
N ALA A 220 -49.78 -13.09 -11.23
CA ALA A 220 -49.49 -13.08 -12.67
C ALA A 220 -50.70 -12.75 -13.55
N GLN A 221 -50.41 -12.10 -14.68
CA GLN A 221 -51.17 -12.32 -15.92
C GLN A 221 -50.20 -12.43 -17.10
N SER A 222 -50.30 -13.55 -17.76
CA SER A 222 -49.68 -13.86 -19.03
C SER A 222 -50.44 -13.19 -20.16
N ASN A 223 -49.74 -12.51 -21.06
CA ASN A 223 -50.23 -12.31 -22.43
C ASN A 223 -49.10 -12.68 -23.40
N SER A 224 -49.39 -13.70 -24.15
CA SER A 224 -48.70 -14.13 -25.37
C SER A 224 -49.14 -13.23 -26.51
N GLU A 225 -48.23 -12.45 -27.10
CA GLU A 225 -48.41 -11.87 -28.42
C GLU A 225 -47.37 -12.42 -29.38
N GLU A 226 -47.88 -12.80 -30.55
CA GLU A 226 -47.16 -13.37 -31.68
C GLU A 226 -46.06 -12.43 -32.19
N VAL A 227 -44.90 -12.97 -32.51
CA VAL A 227 -43.75 -12.28 -33.06
C VAL A 227 -43.86 -12.29 -34.59
N ASP A 228 -43.95 -11.09 -35.16
CA ASP A 228 -43.88 -10.88 -36.61
C ASP A 228 -42.41 -11.02 -37.09
N GLU A 229 -42.18 -11.83 -38.13
CA GLU A 229 -40.87 -12.11 -38.75
C GLU A 229 -40.39 -10.89 -39.58
N GLY A 230 -39.97 -9.81 -38.96
CA GLY A 230 -39.51 -8.65 -39.73
C GLY A 230 -38.53 -7.75 -39.01
N ASP A 231 -38.46 -7.80 -37.68
CA ASP A 231 -37.59 -6.94 -36.91
C ASP A 231 -36.28 -7.65 -36.54
N ILE A 232 -35.24 -7.39 -37.30
CA ILE A 232 -33.87 -7.64 -36.84
C ILE A 232 -33.57 -6.64 -35.70
N ILE A 233 -33.98 -7.00 -34.49
CA ILE A 233 -33.56 -6.28 -33.28
C ILE A 233 -32.04 -6.52 -33.17
N ARG A 234 -31.28 -5.55 -33.60
CA ARG A 234 -29.86 -5.45 -33.19
C ARG A 234 -29.83 -5.22 -31.69
N VAL A 235 -29.85 -6.33 -30.93
CA VAL A 235 -29.59 -6.28 -29.50
C VAL A 235 -28.11 -5.98 -29.34
N ASP A 236 -27.78 -4.73 -29.19
CA ASP A 236 -26.46 -4.27 -28.77
C ASP A 236 -26.33 -4.64 -27.30
N ALA A 237 -25.98 -5.91 -27.07
CA ALA A 237 -25.97 -6.49 -25.75
C ALA A 237 -24.59 -6.25 -25.15
N GLN A 238 -24.50 -5.24 -24.31
CA GLN A 238 -23.29 -4.95 -23.53
C GLN A 238 -22.92 -6.18 -22.69
N LEU A 239 -21.76 -6.77 -22.98
CA LEU A 239 -21.16 -7.83 -22.18
C LEU A 239 -20.20 -7.18 -21.19
N VAL A 240 -20.41 -7.42 -19.91
CA VAL A 240 -19.50 -6.96 -18.85
C VAL A 240 -18.56 -8.10 -18.51
N ALA A 241 -17.26 -7.86 -18.70
CA ALA A 241 -16.20 -8.78 -18.34
C ALA A 241 -15.57 -8.41 -16.99
N LEU A 242 -15.29 -9.41 -16.18
CA LEU A 242 -14.68 -9.27 -14.85
C LEU A 242 -13.50 -10.22 -14.73
N ASN A 243 -12.35 -9.67 -14.38
CA ASN A 243 -11.19 -10.45 -13.97
C ASN A 243 -11.14 -10.48 -12.44
N LEU A 244 -11.06 -11.68 -11.87
CA LEU A 244 -11.16 -11.92 -10.43
C LEU A 244 -9.98 -12.74 -9.95
N SER A 245 -9.17 -12.20 -9.04
CA SER A 245 -8.24 -13.00 -8.26
C SER A 245 -8.98 -13.65 -7.09
N VAL A 246 -8.80 -14.96 -6.91
CA VAL A 246 -9.43 -15.68 -5.79
C VAL A 246 -8.34 -16.13 -4.82
N VAL A 247 -8.44 -15.66 -3.58
CA VAL A 247 -7.45 -15.96 -2.53
C VAL A 247 -8.11 -16.59 -1.31
N ASP A 248 -7.36 -17.41 -0.60
CA ASP A 248 -7.75 -17.93 0.70
C ASP A 248 -7.52 -16.85 1.79
N ARG A 249 -8.53 -16.59 2.62
CA ARG A 249 -8.50 -15.53 3.64
C ARG A 249 -7.45 -15.73 4.72
N GLY A 250 -7.15 -16.99 5.06
CA GLY A 250 -6.22 -17.29 6.14
C GLY A 250 -4.76 -17.25 5.71
N THR A 251 -4.49 -17.62 4.46
CA THR A 251 -3.11 -17.74 3.95
C THR A 251 -2.74 -16.69 2.92
N SER A 252 -3.72 -15.91 2.42
CA SER A 252 -3.58 -14.97 1.31
C SER A 252 -3.03 -15.60 0.01
N LYS A 253 -3.03 -16.94 -0.07
CA LYS A 253 -2.59 -17.67 -1.25
C LYS A 253 -3.70 -17.78 -2.27
N GLY A 254 -3.34 -17.70 -3.54
CA GLY A 254 -4.28 -17.88 -4.65
C GLY A 254 -4.94 -19.25 -4.64
N VAL A 255 -6.23 -19.29 -4.96
CA VAL A 255 -7.05 -20.51 -5.03
C VAL A 255 -7.29 -20.87 -6.49
N ALA A 256 -6.67 -21.96 -6.93
CA ALA A 256 -6.85 -22.51 -8.28
C ALA A 256 -7.92 -23.61 -8.32
N GLY A 257 -8.33 -24.02 -9.54
CA GLY A 257 -9.21 -25.16 -9.77
C GLY A 257 -10.69 -24.93 -9.45
N LEU A 258 -11.14 -23.67 -9.41
CA LEU A 258 -12.56 -23.34 -9.31
C LEU A 258 -13.24 -23.44 -10.68
N ASN A 259 -14.53 -23.80 -10.67
CA ASN A 259 -15.40 -23.90 -11.83
C ASN A 259 -16.43 -22.76 -11.81
N GLN A 260 -17.13 -22.55 -12.93
CA GLN A 260 -18.16 -21.52 -13.04
C GLN A 260 -19.23 -21.61 -11.93
N SER A 261 -19.62 -22.83 -11.53
CA SER A 261 -20.61 -23.05 -10.46
C SER A 261 -20.17 -22.62 -9.08
N ASP A 262 -18.85 -22.38 -8.88
CA ASP A 262 -18.32 -21.87 -7.62
C ASP A 262 -18.54 -20.36 -7.43
N PHE A 263 -18.97 -19.67 -8.49
CA PHE A 263 -19.14 -18.21 -8.49
C PHE A 263 -20.61 -17.82 -8.54
N LYS A 264 -20.98 -16.88 -7.68
CA LYS A 264 -22.25 -16.15 -7.74
C LYS A 264 -21.99 -14.68 -7.90
N LEU A 265 -22.49 -14.12 -8.99
CA LEU A 265 -22.30 -12.73 -9.39
C LEU A 265 -23.55 -11.92 -9.11
N PHE A 266 -23.40 -10.75 -8.53
CA PHE A 266 -24.48 -9.81 -8.24
C PHE A 266 -24.13 -8.42 -8.80
N GLU A 267 -25.11 -7.79 -9.46
CA GLU A 267 -25.07 -6.39 -9.83
C GLU A 267 -26.16 -5.63 -9.09
N ASN A 268 -25.80 -4.58 -8.37
CA ASN A 268 -26.72 -3.83 -7.49
C ASN A 268 -27.56 -4.73 -6.57
N GLY A 269 -26.99 -5.86 -6.12
CA GLY A 269 -27.66 -6.86 -5.28
C GLY A 269 -28.53 -7.87 -6.03
N VAL A 270 -28.70 -7.74 -7.34
CA VAL A 270 -29.45 -8.68 -8.20
C VAL A 270 -28.50 -9.73 -8.77
N GLU A 271 -28.79 -11.01 -8.56
CA GLU A 271 -27.99 -12.12 -9.10
C GLU A 271 -27.99 -12.10 -10.64
N GLN A 272 -26.80 -12.21 -11.22
CA GLN A 272 -26.58 -12.19 -12.67
C GLN A 272 -26.12 -13.56 -13.16
N ARG A 273 -26.56 -13.94 -14.34
CA ARG A 273 -26.13 -15.19 -14.97
C ARG A 273 -24.78 -15.01 -15.65
N VAL A 274 -23.77 -15.76 -15.21
CA VAL A 274 -22.48 -15.85 -15.88
C VAL A 274 -22.66 -16.56 -17.23
N LEU A 275 -22.30 -15.89 -18.32
CA LEU A 275 -22.40 -16.40 -19.68
C LEU A 275 -21.10 -17.05 -20.15
N ASN A 276 -19.96 -16.40 -19.83
CA ASN A 276 -18.64 -16.93 -20.18
C ASN A 276 -17.81 -17.05 -18.89
N PHE A 277 -17.06 -18.13 -18.84
CA PHE A 277 -16.13 -18.42 -17.75
C PHE A 277 -14.81 -18.89 -18.33
N GLU A 278 -13.73 -18.24 -17.91
CA GLU A 278 -12.37 -18.69 -18.20
C GLU A 278 -11.64 -19.01 -16.91
N SER A 279 -11.03 -20.19 -16.87
CA SER A 279 -10.25 -20.63 -15.73
C SER A 279 -8.93 -19.84 -15.61
N SER A 280 -8.29 -19.99 -14.47
CA SER A 280 -7.00 -19.34 -14.19
C SER A 280 -5.84 -19.75 -15.11
N SER A 281 -6.03 -20.77 -15.96
CA SER A 281 -5.01 -21.23 -16.92
C SER A 281 -4.86 -20.36 -18.18
N ALA A 282 -5.82 -19.47 -18.47
CA ALA A 282 -5.73 -18.58 -19.63
C ALA A 282 -4.47 -17.70 -19.58
N PRO A 283 -3.73 -17.55 -20.69
CA PRO A 283 -2.50 -16.81 -20.71
C PRO A 283 -2.74 -15.29 -20.63
N PHE A 284 -1.75 -14.56 -20.09
CA PHE A 284 -1.77 -13.11 -20.03
C PHE A 284 -0.90 -12.45 -21.11
N ASP A 285 -1.30 -11.25 -21.46
CA ASP A 285 -0.48 -10.22 -22.07
C ASP A 285 -0.18 -9.20 -20.98
N LEU A 286 1.07 -9.14 -20.56
CA LEU A 286 1.53 -8.39 -19.40
C LEU A 286 2.32 -7.16 -19.86
N VAL A 287 1.99 -5.99 -19.35
CA VAL A 287 2.87 -4.82 -19.42
C VAL A 287 3.52 -4.61 -18.06
N LEU A 288 4.85 -4.62 -18.03
CA LEU A 288 5.64 -4.16 -16.91
C LEU A 288 5.91 -2.67 -17.14
N LEU A 289 5.22 -1.81 -16.39
CA LEU A 289 5.37 -0.35 -16.43
C LEU A 289 6.28 0.10 -15.29
N ILE A 290 7.43 0.67 -15.63
CA ILE A 290 8.50 0.97 -14.69
C ILE A 290 8.72 2.48 -14.63
N ASP A 291 8.61 3.03 -13.44
CA ASP A 291 8.98 4.41 -13.13
C ASP A 291 10.50 4.55 -13.05
N LEU A 292 11.05 5.47 -13.83
CA LEU A 292 12.46 5.84 -13.83
C LEU A 292 12.67 7.33 -13.49
N SER A 293 11.72 7.93 -12.79
CA SER A 293 11.81 9.33 -12.35
C SER A 293 12.99 9.57 -11.39
N GLY A 294 13.23 10.83 -11.04
CA GLY A 294 14.41 11.24 -10.27
C GLY A 294 14.60 10.47 -8.95
N SER A 295 13.50 10.11 -8.27
CA SER A 295 13.50 9.34 -7.03
C SER A 295 14.00 7.90 -7.17
N THR A 296 13.96 7.33 -8.39
CA THR A 296 14.39 5.94 -8.65
C THR A 296 15.81 5.83 -9.23
N ARG A 297 16.52 6.95 -9.38
CA ARG A 297 17.82 7.02 -10.08
C ARG A 297 18.87 6.07 -9.50
N ASP A 298 19.03 6.06 -8.18
CA ASP A 298 20.11 5.32 -7.53
C ASP A 298 19.83 3.81 -7.44
N VAL A 299 18.60 3.39 -7.76
CA VAL A 299 18.12 2.02 -7.64
C VAL A 299 17.88 1.30 -8.96
N VAL A 300 18.23 1.92 -10.10
CA VAL A 300 18.05 1.35 -11.45
C VAL A 300 18.64 -0.06 -11.58
N LYS A 301 19.76 -0.35 -10.92
CA LYS A 301 20.36 -1.70 -10.93
C LYS A 301 19.45 -2.74 -10.29
N LEU A 302 18.80 -2.38 -9.17
CA LEU A 302 17.86 -3.25 -8.46
C LEU A 302 16.56 -3.41 -9.26
N ILE A 303 16.08 -2.34 -9.87
CA ILE A 303 14.94 -2.36 -10.79
C ILE A 303 15.19 -3.33 -11.94
N ARG A 304 16.37 -3.27 -12.60
CA ARG A 304 16.76 -4.22 -13.65
C ARG A 304 16.78 -5.66 -13.13
N ALA A 305 17.39 -5.90 -11.97
CA ALA A 305 17.47 -7.24 -11.37
C ALA A 305 16.07 -7.79 -11.08
N ALA A 306 15.18 -6.98 -10.53
CA ALA A 306 13.80 -7.34 -10.23
C ALA A 306 12.97 -7.58 -11.51
N ALA A 307 13.09 -6.70 -12.52
CA ALA A 307 12.44 -6.88 -13.82
C ALA A 307 12.89 -8.18 -14.52
N ARG A 308 14.18 -8.54 -14.40
CA ARG A 308 14.67 -9.85 -14.90
C ARG A 308 14.00 -11.01 -14.18
N ARG A 309 13.91 -10.98 -12.86
CA ARG A 309 13.22 -12.02 -12.08
C ARG A 309 11.75 -12.14 -12.45
N PHE A 310 11.05 -11.02 -12.67
CA PHE A 310 9.68 -11.03 -13.17
C PHE A 310 9.58 -11.74 -14.52
N VAL A 311 10.46 -11.40 -15.48
CA VAL A 311 10.52 -12.03 -16.79
C VAL A 311 10.76 -13.54 -16.68
N ASP A 312 11.61 -13.96 -15.74
CA ASP A 312 11.97 -15.36 -15.54
C ASP A 312 10.86 -16.15 -14.82
N ALA A 313 10.16 -15.52 -13.88
CA ALA A 313 9.08 -16.13 -13.10
C ALA A 313 7.76 -16.24 -13.88
N ALA A 314 7.52 -15.39 -14.86
CA ALA A 314 6.29 -15.40 -15.65
C ALA A 314 6.13 -16.70 -16.43
N ARG A 315 4.88 -17.17 -16.57
CA ARG A 315 4.58 -18.44 -17.26
C ARG A 315 5.05 -18.38 -18.72
N PRO A 316 5.51 -19.52 -19.28
CA PRO A 316 5.98 -19.56 -20.67
C PRO A 316 4.94 -19.11 -21.70
N SER A 317 3.66 -19.26 -21.37
CA SER A 317 2.53 -18.86 -22.21
C SER A 317 2.21 -17.35 -22.16
N ASP A 318 2.74 -16.60 -21.17
CA ASP A 318 2.45 -15.19 -21.02
C ASP A 318 3.40 -14.35 -21.89
N ARG A 319 2.83 -13.41 -22.67
CA ARG A 319 3.63 -12.40 -23.38
C ARG A 319 3.90 -11.23 -22.46
N ILE A 320 5.09 -10.66 -22.55
CA ILE A 320 5.49 -9.51 -21.74
C ILE A 320 5.94 -8.37 -22.65
N ALA A 321 5.45 -7.18 -22.36
CA ALA A 321 6.01 -5.91 -22.84
C ALA A 321 6.65 -5.17 -21.66
N ILE A 322 7.66 -4.36 -21.95
CA ILE A 322 8.33 -3.51 -20.98
C ILE A 322 8.20 -2.07 -21.43
N ILE A 323 7.63 -1.25 -20.59
CA ILE A 323 7.45 0.18 -20.79
C ILE A 323 8.10 0.90 -19.61
N THR A 324 8.92 1.89 -19.88
CA THR A 324 9.51 2.77 -18.87
C THR A 324 8.94 4.18 -19.01
N PHE A 325 8.91 4.92 -17.93
CA PHE A 325 8.52 6.32 -17.99
C PHE A 325 9.27 7.18 -16.96
N ALA A 326 9.38 8.42 -17.29
CA ALA A 326 9.57 9.58 -16.44
C ALA A 326 8.66 10.67 -17.03
N GLY A 327 9.15 11.53 -17.93
CA GLY A 327 8.32 12.53 -18.62
C GLY A 327 7.38 11.95 -19.68
N ARG A 328 7.83 10.93 -20.44
CA ARG A 328 7.03 10.25 -21.47
C ARG A 328 7.21 8.75 -21.39
N PRO A 329 6.16 7.95 -21.65
CA PRO A 329 6.31 6.51 -21.75
C PRO A 329 7.15 6.11 -22.97
N THR A 330 8.03 5.14 -22.76
CA THR A 330 8.91 4.58 -23.79
C THR A 330 8.77 3.07 -23.82
N VAL A 331 8.42 2.51 -24.96
CA VAL A 331 8.33 1.05 -25.15
C VAL A 331 9.74 0.49 -25.32
N VAL A 332 10.26 -0.14 -24.27
CA VAL A 332 11.57 -0.82 -24.27
C VAL A 332 11.48 -2.15 -25.01
N SER A 333 10.38 -2.88 -24.82
CA SER A 333 10.07 -4.12 -25.53
C SER A 333 8.57 -4.22 -25.76
N SER A 334 8.16 -4.54 -26.98
CA SER A 334 6.78 -4.91 -27.28
C SER A 334 6.45 -6.29 -26.75
N LEU A 335 5.16 -6.66 -26.71
CA LEU A 335 4.66 -7.96 -26.25
C LEU A 335 5.36 -9.12 -26.97
N THR A 336 6.08 -9.95 -26.24
CA THR A 336 6.78 -11.12 -26.77
C THR A 336 6.82 -12.27 -25.78
N LEU A 337 6.90 -13.51 -26.28
CA LEU A 337 7.19 -14.72 -25.50
C LEU A 337 8.69 -14.94 -25.32
N ASP A 338 9.53 -14.25 -26.09
CA ASP A 338 10.97 -14.46 -26.12
C ASP A 338 11.64 -13.83 -24.89
N ARG A 339 11.98 -14.70 -23.92
CA ARG A 339 12.60 -14.30 -22.67
C ARG A 339 14.05 -13.77 -22.85
N GLU A 340 14.74 -14.24 -23.88
CA GLU A 340 16.11 -13.76 -24.17
C GLU A 340 16.08 -12.32 -24.69
N VAL A 341 15.12 -12.01 -25.56
CA VAL A 341 14.91 -10.63 -26.01
C VAL A 341 14.55 -9.73 -24.83
N LEU A 342 13.63 -10.18 -23.95
CA LEU A 342 13.22 -9.41 -22.78
C LEU A 342 14.39 -9.14 -21.83
N ARG A 343 15.21 -10.15 -21.51
CA ARG A 343 16.41 -9.98 -20.65
C ARG A 343 17.38 -8.95 -21.22
N LYS A 344 17.68 -9.05 -22.52
CA LYS A 344 18.54 -8.08 -23.19
C LYS A 344 17.96 -6.66 -23.16
N ARG A 345 16.65 -6.53 -23.29
CA ARG A 345 15.97 -5.23 -23.21
C ARG A 345 15.97 -4.66 -21.78
N VAL A 346 15.75 -5.50 -20.76
CA VAL A 346 15.89 -5.07 -19.36
C VAL A 346 17.28 -4.51 -19.08
N ASP A 347 18.34 -5.10 -19.65
CA ASP A 347 19.71 -4.63 -19.45
C ASP A 347 19.97 -3.23 -20.05
N THR A 348 19.14 -2.81 -21.02
CA THR A 348 19.25 -1.47 -21.62
C THR A 348 18.48 -0.38 -20.86
N ILE A 349 17.71 -0.76 -19.83
CA ILE A 349 17.01 0.22 -18.98
C ILE A 349 18.07 1.05 -18.27
N ASP A 350 17.99 2.36 -18.36
CA ASP A 350 18.88 3.28 -17.67
C ASP A 350 18.11 4.46 -17.10
N THR A 351 18.76 5.25 -16.26
CA THR A 351 18.17 6.45 -15.68
C THR A 351 17.70 7.40 -16.76
N VAL A 352 16.50 7.92 -16.59
CA VAL A 352 15.92 8.94 -17.47
C VAL A 352 15.72 10.21 -16.65
N SER A 353 16.07 11.35 -17.23
CA SER A 353 15.74 12.66 -16.64
C SER A 353 14.35 13.07 -17.10
N GLY A 354 13.53 13.53 -16.19
CA GLY A 354 12.20 14.05 -16.50
C GLY A 354 11.30 14.08 -15.28
N ASP A 355 10.22 14.82 -15.40
CA ASP A 355 9.16 14.91 -14.40
C ASP A 355 8.32 13.64 -14.42
N THR A 356 7.72 13.29 -13.28
CA THR A 356 6.91 12.07 -13.19
C THR A 356 5.51 12.30 -13.75
N LYS A 357 5.16 11.60 -14.84
CA LYS A 357 3.83 11.63 -15.49
C LYS A 357 3.16 10.26 -15.39
N LEU A 358 2.85 9.87 -14.16
CA LEU A 358 2.35 8.55 -13.81
C LEU A 358 1.02 8.22 -14.48
N TYR A 359 0.05 9.18 -14.46
CA TYR A 359 -1.30 8.91 -14.96
C TYR A 359 -1.33 8.82 -16.48
N ASP A 360 -0.54 9.68 -17.16
CA ASP A 360 -0.37 9.61 -18.62
C ASP A 360 0.28 8.28 -19.03
N ALA A 361 1.32 7.85 -18.29
CA ALA A 361 2.03 6.60 -18.56
C ALA A 361 1.18 5.37 -18.26
N GLY A 362 0.41 5.39 -17.17
CA GLY A 362 -0.53 4.32 -16.81
C GLY A 362 -1.61 4.12 -17.87
N THR A 363 -2.22 5.22 -18.33
CA THR A 363 -3.21 5.20 -19.41
C THR A 363 -2.59 4.63 -20.70
N PHE A 364 -1.42 5.14 -21.10
CA PHE A 364 -0.71 4.62 -22.27
C PHE A 364 -0.45 3.10 -22.18
N ALA A 365 -0.02 2.60 -21.01
CA ALA A 365 0.27 1.18 -20.84
C ALA A 365 -1.00 0.30 -20.95
N MET A 366 -2.11 0.76 -20.38
CA MET A 366 -3.41 0.06 -20.49
C MET A 366 -3.92 0.04 -21.94
N GLU A 367 -3.86 1.15 -22.66
CA GLU A 367 -4.24 1.23 -24.07
C GLU A 367 -3.36 0.34 -24.95
N GLU A 368 -2.05 0.34 -24.68
CA GLU A 368 -1.08 -0.45 -25.44
C GLU A 368 -1.33 -1.95 -25.31
N VAL A 369 -1.56 -2.45 -24.09
CA VAL A 369 -1.87 -3.86 -23.88
C VAL A 369 -3.25 -4.22 -24.43
N ALA A 370 -4.26 -3.39 -24.22
CA ALA A 370 -5.62 -3.64 -24.71
C ALA A 370 -5.66 -3.72 -26.24
N ARG A 371 -4.94 -2.84 -26.94
CA ARG A 371 -4.84 -2.84 -28.41
C ARG A 371 -4.20 -4.11 -28.97
N GLN A 372 -3.23 -4.70 -28.23
CA GLN A 372 -2.48 -5.87 -28.68
C GLN A 372 -3.05 -7.20 -28.17
N THR A 373 -3.88 -7.17 -27.13
CA THR A 373 -4.50 -8.38 -26.57
C THR A 373 -5.64 -8.82 -27.48
N LYS A 374 -5.57 -10.06 -27.94
CA LYS A 374 -6.56 -10.69 -28.83
C LYS A 374 -6.91 -12.08 -28.35
N ASN A 375 -8.09 -12.53 -28.74
CA ASN A 375 -8.62 -13.88 -28.50
C ASN A 375 -8.82 -14.19 -26.99
N SER A 376 -8.48 -15.40 -26.57
CA SER A 376 -8.61 -15.90 -25.21
C SER A 376 -7.48 -15.48 -24.27
N ARG A 377 -6.74 -14.42 -24.60
CA ARG A 377 -5.70 -13.88 -23.72
C ARG A 377 -6.27 -12.75 -22.86
N ARG A 378 -5.69 -12.55 -21.69
CA ARG A 378 -6.11 -11.53 -20.74
C ARG A 378 -5.05 -10.45 -20.63
N ALA A 379 -5.48 -9.20 -20.47
CA ALA A 379 -4.58 -8.07 -20.29
C ALA A 379 -4.25 -7.88 -18.81
N ALA A 380 -2.99 -7.53 -18.51
CA ALA A 380 -2.62 -7.03 -17.20
C ALA A 380 -1.50 -5.98 -17.29
N VAL A 381 -1.54 -5.02 -16.38
CA VAL A 381 -0.48 -4.02 -16.19
C VAL A 381 0.07 -4.17 -14.77
N VAL A 382 1.38 -4.22 -14.66
CA VAL A 382 2.12 -4.21 -13.39
C VAL A 382 2.85 -2.89 -13.32
N LEU A 383 2.30 -1.96 -12.55
CA LEU A 383 2.84 -0.60 -12.37
C LEU A 383 3.77 -0.58 -11.16
N MET A 384 5.02 -0.22 -11.37
CA MET A 384 6.00 0.00 -10.31
C MET A 384 6.36 1.49 -10.24
N SER A 385 6.07 2.14 -9.12
CA SER A 385 6.32 3.57 -8.87
C SER A 385 6.24 3.86 -7.37
N ASP A 386 6.77 4.99 -6.93
CA ASP A 386 6.49 5.58 -5.61
C ASP A 386 5.14 6.33 -5.57
N GLY A 387 4.44 6.40 -6.69
CA GLY A 387 3.13 7.03 -6.79
C GLY A 387 3.15 8.55 -6.90
N LEU A 388 4.33 9.16 -6.96
CA LEU A 388 4.51 10.60 -7.02
C LEU A 388 4.33 11.10 -8.46
N ASP A 389 3.13 11.52 -8.82
CA ASP A 389 2.91 12.30 -10.05
C ASP A 389 3.21 13.78 -9.79
N GLY A 390 3.85 14.46 -10.73
CA GLY A 390 4.16 15.89 -10.61
C GLY A 390 2.94 16.80 -10.45
N SER A 391 1.72 16.30 -10.68
CA SER A 391 0.46 17.01 -10.40
C SER A 391 0.05 16.97 -8.92
N ILE A 392 0.72 16.15 -8.09
CA ILE A 392 0.46 16.08 -6.65
C ILE A 392 1.02 17.33 -5.98
N PRO A 393 0.23 18.04 -5.14
CA PRO A 393 0.75 19.19 -4.39
C PRO A 393 1.99 18.83 -3.58
N GLY A 394 3.06 19.62 -3.71
CA GLY A 394 4.33 19.40 -3.02
C GLY A 394 5.31 18.48 -3.75
N VAL A 395 4.97 17.97 -4.94
CA VAL A 395 5.91 17.30 -5.85
C VAL A 395 6.43 18.33 -6.85
N GLN A 396 7.74 18.34 -7.10
CA GLN A 396 8.34 19.22 -8.11
C GLN A 396 8.18 18.66 -9.52
N GLY A 397 8.10 19.55 -10.48
CA GLY A 397 8.06 19.25 -11.91
C GLY A 397 6.65 19.34 -12.52
N ASP A 398 6.59 19.11 -13.84
CA ASP A 398 5.34 19.06 -14.58
C ASP A 398 4.69 17.68 -14.41
N GLY A 399 3.47 17.64 -13.86
CA GLY A 399 2.70 16.41 -13.71
C GLY A 399 2.09 15.90 -15.01
N SER A 400 1.32 14.83 -14.88
CA SER A 400 0.46 14.32 -15.95
C SER A 400 -0.49 15.38 -16.46
N LYS A 401 -0.84 15.30 -17.72
CA LYS A 401 -1.92 16.13 -18.32
C LYS A 401 -3.28 15.63 -17.89
N LEU A 402 -3.38 14.33 -17.68
CA LEU A 402 -4.57 13.67 -17.20
C LEU A 402 -4.73 13.94 -15.70
N GLU A 403 -5.94 14.30 -15.27
CA GLU A 403 -6.23 14.40 -13.84
C GLU A 403 -6.35 13.01 -13.19
N TYR A 404 -6.02 12.91 -11.91
CA TYR A 404 -6.10 11.64 -11.17
C TYR A 404 -7.47 10.97 -11.26
N ARG A 405 -8.56 11.74 -11.15
CA ARG A 405 -9.93 11.22 -11.23
C ARG A 405 -10.23 10.59 -12.59
N GLU A 406 -9.74 11.20 -13.65
CA GLU A 406 -9.90 10.70 -15.01
C GLU A 406 -9.08 9.43 -15.22
N PHE A 407 -7.83 9.39 -14.73
CA PHE A 407 -7.01 8.19 -14.72
C PHE A 407 -7.66 7.04 -13.94
N LEU A 408 -8.20 7.32 -12.76
CA LEU A 408 -8.92 6.32 -11.96
C LEU A 408 -10.15 5.76 -12.70
N ASN A 409 -10.86 6.58 -13.47
CA ASN A 409 -11.97 6.12 -14.31
C ASN A 409 -11.46 5.24 -15.46
N ASN A 410 -10.36 5.60 -16.12
CA ASN A 410 -9.73 4.76 -17.14
C ASN A 410 -9.33 3.39 -16.58
N VAL A 411 -8.82 3.35 -15.34
CA VAL A 411 -8.50 2.10 -14.64
C VAL A 411 -9.76 1.26 -14.38
N ARG A 412 -10.86 1.89 -13.99
CA ARG A 412 -12.15 1.19 -13.79
C ARG A 412 -12.72 0.63 -15.09
N GLU A 413 -12.52 1.31 -16.21
CA GLU A 413 -13.00 0.89 -17.54
C GLU A 413 -12.04 -0.10 -18.21
N PHE A 414 -10.78 -0.17 -17.80
CA PHE A 414 -9.79 -1.09 -18.37
C PHE A 414 -10.25 -2.55 -18.28
N ASP A 415 -10.38 -3.23 -19.42
CA ASP A 415 -10.73 -4.65 -19.49
C ASP A 415 -9.52 -5.55 -19.24
N GLY A 416 -8.87 -5.34 -18.10
CA GLY A 416 -7.69 -6.06 -17.66
C GLY A 416 -7.56 -6.00 -16.14
N VAL A 417 -6.38 -6.33 -15.65
CA VAL A 417 -6.02 -6.26 -14.22
C VAL A 417 -4.86 -5.29 -14.03
N LEU A 418 -4.96 -4.38 -13.07
CA LEU A 418 -3.88 -3.47 -12.71
C LEU A 418 -3.31 -3.84 -11.35
N TYR A 419 -2.06 -4.28 -11.33
CA TYR A 419 -1.26 -4.47 -10.11
C TYR A 419 -0.40 -3.23 -9.88
N THR A 420 -0.26 -2.83 -8.63
CA THR A 420 0.63 -1.74 -8.26
C THR A 420 1.67 -2.20 -7.25
N LEU A 421 2.93 -1.90 -7.52
CA LEU A 421 4.07 -2.08 -6.62
C LEU A 421 4.52 -0.70 -6.18
N TRP A 422 4.22 -0.34 -4.94
CA TRP A 422 4.62 0.93 -4.39
C TRP A 422 6.01 0.84 -3.78
N LEU A 423 6.92 1.67 -4.29
CA LEU A 423 8.28 1.80 -3.78
C LEU A 423 8.31 2.88 -2.70
N ASN A 424 8.78 2.53 -1.52
CA ASN A 424 8.98 3.52 -0.47
C ASN A 424 10.30 4.27 -0.72
N THR A 425 10.23 5.34 -1.51
CA THR A 425 11.39 6.21 -1.79
C THR A 425 11.52 7.36 -0.79
N TYR A 426 10.65 7.42 0.22
CA TYR A 426 10.65 8.49 1.23
C TYR A 426 12.01 8.68 1.91
N TYR A 427 12.73 7.58 2.16
CA TYR A 427 14.06 7.63 2.79
C TYR A 427 15.19 8.01 1.81
N GLU A 428 14.98 7.87 0.51
CA GLU A 428 15.96 8.18 -0.52
C GLU A 428 15.81 9.60 -1.06
N ALA A 429 14.62 10.16 -0.99
CA ALA A 429 14.31 11.54 -1.38
C ALA A 429 14.69 12.57 -0.30
N LEU A 430 15.90 12.44 0.26
CA LEU A 430 16.40 13.28 1.36
C LEU A 430 16.74 14.72 0.96
N ASN A 431 16.30 15.20 -0.17
CA ASN A 431 16.39 16.59 -0.51
C ASN A 431 15.07 17.28 -0.13
N GLU A 432 15.01 17.83 1.09
CA GLU A 432 13.82 18.47 1.70
C GLU A 432 13.18 19.56 0.83
N GLN A 433 13.82 19.97 -0.24
CA GLN A 433 13.32 20.99 -1.15
C GLN A 433 12.39 20.45 -2.23
N ASP A 434 12.40 19.13 -2.48
CA ASP A 434 11.82 18.56 -3.70
C ASP A 434 10.47 17.87 -3.51
N THR A 435 10.15 17.28 -2.36
CA THR A 435 8.87 16.60 -2.16
C THR A 435 8.39 16.66 -0.70
N GLN A 436 7.14 17.03 -0.50
CA GLN A 436 6.51 17.10 0.82
C GLN A 436 6.12 15.70 1.31
N PRO A 437 6.23 15.37 2.62
CA PRO A 437 5.83 14.06 3.16
C PRO A 437 4.39 13.67 2.82
N GLU A 438 3.49 14.64 2.82
CA GLU A 438 2.09 14.45 2.49
C GLU A 438 1.87 14.00 1.04
N ALA A 439 2.80 14.31 0.15
CA ALA A 439 2.77 13.85 -1.23
C ALA A 439 3.06 12.34 -1.33
N PHE A 440 3.99 11.81 -0.52
CA PHE A 440 4.26 10.37 -0.46
C PHE A 440 3.04 9.59 0.04
N ASP A 441 2.35 10.12 1.05
CA ASP A 441 1.12 9.53 1.55
C ASP A 441 0.04 9.50 0.49
N MET A 442 -0.11 10.61 -0.25
CA MET A 442 -1.06 10.69 -1.34
C MET A 442 -0.68 9.73 -2.48
N GLY A 443 0.61 9.62 -2.81
CA GLY A 443 1.12 8.66 -3.79
C GLY A 443 0.79 7.22 -3.39
N HIS A 444 1.11 6.83 -2.17
CA HIS A 444 0.80 5.52 -1.61
C HIS A 444 -0.70 5.19 -1.69
N ASP A 445 -1.55 6.10 -1.20
CA ASP A 445 -2.99 5.90 -1.19
C ASP A 445 -3.58 5.77 -2.59
N ARG A 446 -3.11 6.61 -3.54
CA ARG A 446 -3.52 6.53 -4.93
C ARG A 446 -3.10 5.22 -5.57
N MET A 447 -1.87 4.75 -5.33
CA MET A 447 -1.41 3.46 -5.84
C MET A 447 -2.28 2.30 -5.33
N LYS A 448 -2.69 2.35 -4.06
CA LYS A 448 -3.61 1.37 -3.47
C LYS A 448 -4.99 1.46 -4.09
N GLU A 449 -5.57 2.68 -4.22
CA GLU A 449 -6.87 2.89 -4.85
C GLU A 449 -6.88 2.42 -6.32
N LEU A 450 -5.79 2.64 -7.05
CA LEU A 450 -5.65 2.19 -8.44
C LEU A 450 -5.67 0.66 -8.55
N ALA A 451 -4.95 -0.05 -7.68
CA ALA A 451 -4.99 -1.53 -7.66
C ALA A 451 -6.39 -2.06 -7.36
N ASP A 452 -7.04 -1.50 -6.34
CA ASP A 452 -8.41 -1.89 -5.96
C ASP A 452 -9.40 -1.62 -7.10
N ALA A 453 -9.30 -0.46 -7.77
CA ALA A 453 -10.14 -0.11 -8.90
C ALA A 453 -9.88 -0.98 -10.14
N GLY A 454 -8.64 -1.38 -10.36
CA GLY A 454 -8.20 -2.24 -11.47
C GLY A 454 -8.37 -3.73 -11.21
N GLY A 455 -8.87 -4.13 -10.03
CA GLY A 455 -9.12 -5.53 -9.67
C GLY A 455 -7.86 -6.35 -9.38
N GLY A 456 -6.71 -5.71 -9.23
CA GLY A 456 -5.44 -6.35 -8.87
C GLY A 456 -5.10 -6.21 -7.39
N MET A 457 -3.83 -6.37 -7.08
CA MET A 457 -3.29 -6.26 -5.73
C MET A 457 -2.32 -5.10 -5.63
N PHE A 458 -2.34 -4.44 -4.48
CA PHE A 458 -1.34 -3.48 -4.07
C PHE A 458 -0.26 -4.18 -3.26
N TYR A 459 1.00 -3.99 -3.63
CA TYR A 459 2.16 -4.50 -2.90
C TYR A 459 3.04 -3.34 -2.45
N GLU A 460 3.26 -3.25 -1.14
CA GLU A 460 4.27 -2.37 -0.58
C GLU A 460 5.64 -3.04 -0.69
N VAL A 461 6.61 -2.30 -1.18
CA VAL A 461 8.01 -2.70 -1.28
C VAL A 461 8.80 -1.76 -0.38
N GLU A 462 9.06 -2.20 0.84
CA GLU A 462 9.76 -1.40 1.85
C GLU A 462 11.26 -1.32 1.58
N GLY A 463 11.82 -2.40 1.06
CA GLY A 463 13.21 -2.50 0.63
C GLY A 463 13.28 -2.93 -0.84
N LEU A 464 14.19 -2.33 -1.58
CA LEU A 464 14.36 -2.65 -3.01
C LEU A 464 14.82 -4.09 -3.25
N GLU A 465 15.46 -4.71 -2.26
CA GLU A 465 15.75 -6.15 -2.23
C GLU A 465 14.47 -7.01 -2.26
N ASP A 466 13.35 -6.50 -1.74
CA ASP A 466 12.05 -7.18 -1.72
C ASP A 466 11.28 -7.06 -3.03
N LEU A 467 11.71 -6.17 -3.93
CA LEU A 467 11.05 -5.92 -5.21
C LEU A 467 10.90 -7.20 -6.05
N ALA A 468 11.92 -8.04 -6.05
CA ALA A 468 11.88 -9.31 -6.75
C ALA A 468 10.81 -10.27 -6.19
N GLY A 469 10.68 -10.34 -4.86
CA GLY A 469 9.65 -11.12 -4.18
C GLY A 469 8.24 -10.56 -4.44
N ALA A 470 8.08 -9.24 -4.56
CA ALA A 470 6.81 -8.62 -4.94
C ALA A 470 6.38 -9.04 -6.35
N TYR A 471 7.29 -9.06 -7.31
CA TYR A 471 7.01 -9.55 -8.65
C TYR A 471 6.64 -11.03 -8.70
N GLU A 472 7.31 -11.88 -7.91
CA GLU A 472 6.96 -13.31 -7.80
C GLU A 472 5.54 -13.49 -7.24
N ARG A 473 5.12 -12.67 -6.28
CA ARG A 473 3.74 -12.67 -5.76
C ARG A 473 2.73 -12.26 -6.84
N VAL A 474 3.03 -11.23 -7.65
CA VAL A 474 2.18 -10.84 -8.79
C VAL A 474 2.00 -12.00 -9.77
N VAL A 475 3.08 -12.67 -10.16
CA VAL A 475 3.01 -13.82 -11.08
C VAL A 475 2.20 -14.97 -10.47
N SER A 476 2.38 -15.23 -9.17
CA SER A 476 1.58 -16.23 -8.46
C SER A 476 0.10 -15.89 -8.44
N ASP A 477 -0.24 -14.62 -8.19
CA ASP A 477 -1.63 -14.14 -8.17
C ASP A 477 -2.28 -14.21 -9.55
N LEU A 478 -1.57 -13.78 -10.60
CA LEU A 478 -2.01 -13.94 -11.99
C LEU A 478 -2.36 -15.39 -12.35
N GLY A 479 -1.66 -16.35 -11.73
CA GLY A 479 -1.97 -17.79 -11.87
C GLY A 479 -3.32 -18.21 -11.30
N THR A 480 -4.01 -17.36 -10.55
CA THR A 480 -5.29 -17.64 -9.88
C THR A 480 -6.41 -16.68 -10.29
N VAL A 481 -6.19 -15.88 -11.32
CA VAL A 481 -7.22 -14.98 -11.86
C VAL A 481 -8.20 -15.76 -12.74
N TYR A 482 -9.48 -15.56 -12.50
CA TYR A 482 -10.60 -16.08 -13.29
C TYR A 482 -11.25 -14.94 -14.07
N SER A 483 -11.76 -15.23 -15.27
CA SER A 483 -12.55 -14.24 -16.01
C SER A 483 -14.00 -14.69 -16.10
N LEU A 484 -14.91 -13.82 -15.71
CA LEU A 484 -16.34 -14.00 -15.82
C LEU A 484 -16.90 -12.96 -16.77
N ALA A 485 -17.84 -13.35 -17.61
CA ALA A 485 -18.59 -12.37 -18.39
C ALA A 485 -20.10 -12.63 -18.25
N TYR A 486 -20.84 -11.55 -18.12
CA TYR A 486 -22.28 -11.58 -17.99
C TYR A 486 -22.94 -10.45 -18.78
N ARG A 487 -24.22 -10.59 -19.02
CA ARG A 487 -25.04 -9.53 -19.60
C ARG A 487 -25.91 -8.94 -18.51
N PRO A 488 -25.78 -7.63 -18.23
CA PRO A 488 -26.58 -6.98 -17.21
C PRO A 488 -28.07 -7.19 -17.43
N SER A 489 -28.80 -7.52 -16.37
CA SER A 489 -30.27 -7.58 -16.39
C SER A 489 -30.88 -6.17 -16.50
N ASP A 490 -30.23 -5.17 -15.92
CA ASP A 490 -30.53 -3.75 -16.13
C ASP A 490 -29.78 -3.25 -17.37
N LYS A 491 -30.52 -2.96 -18.43
CA LYS A 491 -29.98 -2.50 -19.72
C LYS A 491 -29.87 -0.98 -19.82
N GLY A 492 -30.17 -0.25 -18.73
CA GLY A 492 -30.13 1.21 -18.73
C GLY A 492 -28.70 1.74 -18.93
N ARG A 493 -28.52 2.62 -19.92
CA ARG A 493 -27.28 3.39 -20.13
C ARG A 493 -27.48 4.78 -19.57
N ASP A 494 -27.47 4.89 -18.24
CA ASP A 494 -27.81 6.12 -17.52
C ASP A 494 -26.59 6.81 -16.89
N GLY A 495 -25.38 6.34 -17.22
CA GLY A 495 -24.14 6.83 -16.68
C GLY A 495 -23.95 6.59 -15.19
N LYS A 496 -24.85 5.83 -14.54
CA LYS A 496 -24.74 5.57 -13.10
C LYS A 496 -23.81 4.41 -12.79
N TRP A 497 -23.30 4.43 -11.60
CA TRP A 497 -22.48 3.36 -11.06
C TRP A 497 -23.29 2.08 -10.84
N ARG A 498 -22.81 0.95 -11.35
CA ARG A 498 -23.32 -0.39 -11.12
C ARG A 498 -22.37 -1.13 -10.20
N ALA A 499 -22.80 -1.38 -8.97
CA ALA A 499 -21.99 -2.09 -7.99
C ALA A 499 -21.98 -3.59 -8.28
N ILE A 500 -20.78 -4.19 -8.31
CA ILE A 500 -20.58 -5.62 -8.54
C ILE A 500 -20.10 -6.29 -7.26
N LYS A 501 -20.65 -7.47 -6.98
CA LYS A 501 -20.21 -8.35 -5.92
C LYS A 501 -20.14 -9.78 -6.42
N VAL A 502 -19.01 -10.45 -6.16
CA VAL A 502 -18.84 -11.86 -6.49
C VAL A 502 -18.59 -12.65 -5.22
N ASN A 503 -19.41 -13.66 -5.00
CA ASN A 503 -19.25 -14.61 -3.91
C ASN A 503 -18.68 -15.92 -4.47
N VAL A 504 -17.77 -16.54 -3.70
CA VAL A 504 -17.19 -17.86 -4.01
C VAL A 504 -17.74 -18.86 -3.03
N SER A 505 -18.21 -20.01 -3.51
CA SER A 505 -18.83 -21.07 -2.68
C SER A 505 -17.82 -21.80 -1.79
N ARG A 506 -16.53 -21.78 -2.14
CA ARG A 506 -15.46 -22.42 -1.37
C ARG A 506 -15.26 -21.70 -0.03
N SER A 507 -15.29 -22.45 1.07
CA SER A 507 -15.02 -21.92 2.40
C SER A 507 -13.63 -21.25 2.45
N ASN A 508 -13.53 -20.13 3.13
CA ASN A 508 -12.33 -19.29 3.27
C ASN A 508 -11.82 -18.64 1.95
N ALA A 509 -12.44 -18.85 0.81
CA ALA A 509 -12.07 -18.16 -0.41
C ALA A 509 -12.79 -16.82 -0.53
N VAL A 510 -12.08 -15.81 -1.06
CA VAL A 510 -12.64 -14.50 -1.38
C VAL A 510 -12.23 -14.14 -2.79
N ALA A 511 -13.19 -13.68 -3.60
CA ALA A 511 -12.92 -13.10 -4.89
C ALA A 511 -12.57 -11.62 -4.72
N ARG A 512 -11.50 -11.18 -5.37
CA ARG A 512 -11.07 -9.80 -5.49
C ARG A 512 -11.13 -9.41 -6.95
N GLY A 513 -11.65 -8.25 -7.24
CA GLY A 513 -11.81 -7.74 -8.59
C GLY A 513 -12.51 -6.40 -8.56
N LYS A 514 -12.84 -5.88 -9.71
CA LYS A 514 -13.56 -4.60 -9.82
C LYS A 514 -14.86 -4.62 -9.02
N HIS A 515 -15.10 -3.56 -8.27
CA HIS A 515 -16.30 -3.39 -7.44
C HIS A 515 -17.51 -2.83 -8.21
N GLY A 516 -17.34 -2.48 -9.48
CA GLY A 516 -18.40 -1.94 -10.32
C GLY A 516 -17.87 -1.24 -11.57
N TYR A 517 -18.81 -0.65 -12.32
CA TYR A 517 -18.55 0.12 -13.54
C TYR A 517 -19.62 1.21 -13.73
N TYR A 518 -19.38 2.16 -14.62
CA TYR A 518 -20.39 3.14 -15.04
C TYR A 518 -21.15 2.61 -16.27
N ALA A 519 -22.48 2.65 -16.23
CA ALA A 519 -23.37 2.18 -17.30
C ALA A 519 -23.44 3.21 -18.44
N ASN A 520 -22.40 3.32 -19.24
CA ASN A 520 -22.26 4.26 -20.36
C ASN A 520 -22.86 3.72 -21.65
#